data_981cc01ef4530ed46ccc9054005c5fc9
#
_entry.id   981cc01ef4530ed46ccc9054005c5fc9
#
_cell.length_a   1.000
_cell.length_b   1.000
_cell.length_c   1.000
_cell.angle_alpha   90.00
_cell.angle_beta   90.00
_cell.angle_gamma   90.00
#
_symmetry.space_group_name_H-M   'P 1'
#
loop_
_entity.id
_entity.type
_entity.pdbx_description
1 polymer ?
#
loop_
_entity_poly.entity_id
_entity_poly.type
_entity_poly.pdbx_seq_one_letter_code
_entity_poly.pdbx_strand_id
1 'polypeptide(L)'
;MSNGVRMRKGLTGEQLRALSHPLRLRMLEVLREGPATASALGRRLGESSGATSYHLRALAKAGVVEEDERGSKRERWWRRVDSFTLISRAMPAELDEAEAASL
;
A
#
# COMPACT_ATOMS: atom_id res chain seq x y z
N MET A 1 -16.39 4.43 -23.04
CA MET A 1 -16.18 4.62 -22.68
C MET A 1 -15.33 5.18 -21.89
N SER A 2 -15.28 5.79 -21.67
CA SER A 2 -14.44 6.39 -20.87
C SER A 2 -14.28 5.81 -19.60
N ASN A 3 -14.84 4.75 -19.39
CA ASN A 3 -14.68 4.09 -18.23
C ASN A 3 -13.34 3.83 -17.87
N GLY A 4 -12.52 3.43 -18.75
CA GLY A 4 -11.16 3.13 -18.43
C GLY A 4 -10.47 4.29 -17.80
N VAL A 5 -10.84 5.45 -18.21
CA VAL A 5 -10.23 6.62 -17.66
C VAL A 5 -10.51 6.74 -16.20
N ARG A 6 -11.72 6.56 -15.84
CA ARG A 6 -12.05 6.69 -14.46
C ARG A 6 -11.47 5.59 -13.65
N MET A 7 -11.45 4.40 -14.18
CA MET A 7 -10.92 3.30 -13.45
C MET A 7 -9.48 3.50 -13.12
N ARG A 8 -8.76 4.14 -14.01
CA ARG A 8 -7.35 4.36 -13.74
C ARG A 8 -7.13 5.19 -12.54
N LYS A 9 -8.03 6.11 -12.27
CA LYS A 9 -7.82 6.98 -11.17
C LYS A 9 -8.35 6.46 -9.89
N GLY A 10 -9.30 5.55 -9.97
CA GLY A 10 -9.91 5.06 -8.77
C GLY A 10 -9.29 3.78 -8.29
N LEU A 11 -9.58 3.43 -7.08
CA LEU A 11 -9.16 2.17 -6.50
C LEU A 11 -10.23 1.13 -6.78
N THR A 12 -9.80 -0.10 -7.02
CA THR A 12 -10.75 -1.19 -7.21
C THR A 12 -11.37 -1.55 -5.87
N GLY A 13 -12.44 -2.32 -5.92
CA GLY A 13 -13.04 -2.81 -4.69
C GLY A 13 -12.09 -3.65 -3.88
N GLU A 14 -11.27 -4.45 -4.56
CA GLU A 14 -10.29 -5.25 -3.85
C GLU A 14 -9.26 -4.37 -3.16
N GLN A 15 -8.82 -3.32 -3.82
CA GLN A 15 -7.87 -2.40 -3.23
C GLN A 15 -8.48 -1.66 -2.05
N LEU A 16 -9.73 -1.25 -2.16
CA LEU A 16 -10.37 -0.58 -1.05
C LEU A 16 -10.49 -1.49 0.15
N ARG A 17 -10.84 -2.74 -0.08
CA ARG A 17 -10.90 -3.67 1.02
C ARG A 17 -9.54 -3.89 1.65
N ALA A 18 -8.50 -4.01 0.81
CA ALA A 18 -7.16 -4.20 1.33
C ALA A 18 -6.72 -3.01 2.16
N LEU A 19 -7.13 -1.81 1.76
CA LEU A 19 -6.73 -0.60 2.43
C LEU A 19 -7.59 -0.23 3.61
N SER A 20 -8.63 -1.01 3.89
CA SER A 20 -9.49 -0.67 5.02
C SER A 20 -8.91 -1.15 6.35
N HIS A 21 -7.77 -1.82 6.32
CA HIS A 21 -7.14 -2.35 7.52
C HIS A 21 -6.09 -1.35 8.01
N PRO A 22 -6.23 -0.80 9.21
CA PRO A 22 -5.32 0.25 9.68
C PRO A 22 -3.85 -0.14 9.64
N LEU A 23 -3.54 -1.38 10.00
CA LEU A 23 -2.15 -1.81 9.97
C LEU A 23 -1.59 -1.77 8.56
N ARG A 24 -2.40 -2.15 7.58
CA ARG A 24 -1.93 -2.13 6.19
C ARG A 24 -1.62 -0.71 5.73
N LEU A 25 -2.42 0.25 6.17
CA LEU A 25 -2.14 1.64 5.83
C LEU A 25 -0.83 2.10 6.43
N ARG A 26 -0.56 1.68 7.66
CA ARG A 26 0.70 2.04 8.29
C ARG A 26 1.87 1.37 7.60
N MET A 27 1.69 0.14 7.15
CA MET A 27 2.74 -0.54 6.41
C MET A 27 3.05 0.20 5.11
N LEU A 28 2.02 0.65 4.42
CA LEU A 28 2.22 1.38 3.17
C LEU A 28 2.91 2.72 3.42
N GLU A 29 2.64 3.32 4.56
CA GLU A 29 3.30 4.57 4.91
C GLU A 29 4.80 4.33 5.08
N VAL A 30 5.18 3.24 5.73
CA VAL A 30 6.58 2.92 5.88
C VAL A 30 7.21 2.63 4.52
N LEU A 31 6.48 1.93 3.67
CA LEU A 31 7.03 1.57 2.36
C LEU A 31 7.19 2.78 1.44
N ARG A 32 6.60 3.91 1.78
CA ARG A 32 6.85 5.12 1.02
C ARG A 32 8.31 5.54 1.14
N GLU A 33 8.96 5.16 2.23
CA GLU A 33 10.35 5.53 2.45
C GLU A 33 11.28 4.66 1.63
N GLY A 34 10.80 3.53 1.18
CA GLY A 34 11.60 2.62 0.38
C GLY A 34 11.20 1.19 0.65
N PRO A 35 11.75 0.25 -0.10
CA PRO A 35 11.42 -1.15 0.09
C PRO A 35 11.83 -1.64 1.47
N ALA A 36 11.12 -2.65 1.95
CA ALA A 36 11.40 -3.21 3.26
C ALA A 36 11.00 -4.68 3.29
N THR A 37 11.53 -5.39 4.27
CA THR A 37 11.16 -6.79 4.49
C THR A 37 10.03 -6.86 5.49
N ALA A 38 9.37 -8.01 5.55
CA ALA A 38 8.32 -8.21 6.53
C ALA A 38 8.86 -8.05 7.94
N SER A 39 10.08 -8.53 8.17
CA SER A 39 10.67 -8.42 9.50
C SER A 39 10.92 -6.97 9.88
N ALA A 40 11.42 -6.18 8.94
CA ALA A 40 11.68 -4.78 9.23
C ALA A 40 10.38 -4.03 9.50
N LEU A 41 9.35 -4.35 8.73
CA LEU A 41 8.05 -3.73 8.96
C LEU A 41 7.51 -4.12 10.32
N GLY A 42 7.69 -5.38 10.69
CA GLY A 42 7.22 -5.82 12.00
C GLY A 42 7.90 -5.06 13.11
N ARG A 43 9.21 -4.89 13.00
CA ARG A 43 9.93 -4.16 14.04
C ARG A 43 9.48 -2.71 14.11
N ARG A 44 9.28 -2.08 12.95
CA ARG A 44 8.86 -0.68 12.92
C ARG A 44 7.46 -0.50 13.52
N LEU A 45 6.59 -1.47 13.31
CA LEU A 45 5.19 -1.30 13.67
C LEU A 45 4.77 -2.09 14.89
N GLY A 46 5.71 -2.78 15.51
CA GLY A 46 5.37 -3.55 16.70
C GLY A 46 4.55 -4.79 16.39
N GLU A 47 4.80 -5.41 15.24
CA GLU A 47 4.04 -6.58 14.83
C GLU A 47 4.96 -7.75 14.56
N SER A 48 4.42 -8.95 14.57
CA SER A 48 5.22 -10.10 14.23
C SER A 48 5.49 -10.12 12.73
N SER A 49 6.58 -10.76 12.33
CA SER A 49 6.87 -10.85 10.92
C SER A 49 5.84 -11.72 10.20
N GLY A 50 5.24 -12.66 10.92
CA GLY A 50 4.17 -13.45 10.31
C GLY A 50 2.96 -12.61 9.96
N ALA A 51 2.60 -11.70 10.86
CA ALA A 51 1.47 -10.81 10.60
C ALA A 51 1.78 -9.89 9.43
N THR A 52 2.98 -9.30 9.41
CA THR A 52 3.30 -8.40 8.31
C THR A 52 3.43 -9.15 7.00
N SER A 53 3.92 -10.39 7.01
CA SER A 53 3.99 -11.20 5.81
C SER A 53 2.58 -11.47 5.27
N TYR A 54 1.67 -11.79 6.15
CA TYR A 54 0.30 -12.06 5.74
C TYR A 54 -0.30 -10.81 5.07
N HIS A 55 -0.11 -9.66 5.69
CA HIS A 55 -0.68 -8.44 5.15
C HIS A 55 0.02 -8.01 3.86
N LEU A 56 1.32 -8.26 3.75
CA LEU A 56 2.02 -7.95 2.51
C LEU A 56 1.49 -8.79 1.36
N ARG A 57 1.21 -10.05 1.61
CA ARG A 57 0.67 -10.90 0.56
C ARG A 57 -0.73 -10.42 0.15
N ALA A 58 -1.53 -9.99 1.11
CA ALA A 58 -2.84 -9.46 0.79
C ALA A 58 -2.74 -8.18 -0.02
N LEU A 59 -1.80 -7.32 0.35
CA LEU A 59 -1.59 -6.09 -0.40
C LEU A 59 -1.06 -6.38 -1.80
N ALA A 60 -0.21 -7.39 -1.93
CA ALA A 60 0.31 -7.77 -3.24
C ALA A 60 -0.79 -8.32 -4.11
N LYS A 61 -1.69 -9.10 -3.53
CA LYS A 61 -2.79 -9.64 -4.29
C LYS A 61 -3.69 -8.52 -4.80
N ALA A 62 -3.82 -7.46 -4.03
CA ALA A 62 -4.61 -6.32 -4.44
C ALA A 62 -3.85 -5.39 -5.39
N GLY A 63 -2.58 -5.66 -5.62
CA GLY A 63 -1.81 -4.88 -6.58
C GLY A 63 -1.24 -3.60 -6.05
N VAL A 64 -1.18 -3.42 -4.74
CA VAL A 64 -0.65 -2.17 -4.20
C VAL A 64 0.79 -2.30 -3.72
N VAL A 65 1.31 -3.51 -3.59
CA VAL A 65 2.73 -3.72 -3.34
C VAL A 65 3.20 -4.85 -4.24
N GLU A 66 4.50 -4.95 -4.40
CA GLU A 66 5.08 -6.01 -5.21
C GLU A 66 6.46 -6.33 -4.66
N GLU A 67 7.00 -7.47 -5.02
CA GLU A 67 8.33 -7.82 -4.56
C GLU A 67 9.36 -6.96 -5.26
N ASP A 68 10.36 -6.55 -4.49
CA ASP A 68 11.44 -5.74 -5.01
C ASP A 68 12.56 -6.68 -5.45
N GLU A 69 13.29 -6.27 -6.46
CA GLU A 69 14.33 -7.12 -7.02
C GLU A 69 15.47 -7.41 -6.08
N ARG A 70 15.67 -6.58 -5.07
CA ARG A 70 16.77 -6.81 -4.14
C ARG A 70 16.52 -8.00 -3.23
N GLY A 71 15.30 -8.52 -3.25
CA GLY A 71 14.98 -9.63 -2.39
C GLY A 71 15.53 -10.94 -2.92
N SER A 72 15.43 -11.97 -2.10
CA SER A 72 15.84 -13.31 -2.48
C SER A 72 14.76 -14.26 -2.00
N LYS A 73 14.95 -15.55 -2.26
CA LYS A 73 14.00 -16.53 -1.77
C LYS A 73 13.97 -16.58 -0.27
N ARG A 74 15.10 -16.29 0.36
CA ARG A 74 15.18 -16.36 1.80
C ARG A 74 14.61 -15.11 2.43
N GLU A 75 14.84 -13.97 1.82
CA GLU A 75 14.40 -12.72 2.43
C GLU A 75 13.83 -11.86 1.33
N ARG A 76 12.50 -11.78 1.28
CA ARG A 76 11.83 -11.00 0.26
C ARG A 76 11.71 -9.57 0.69
N TRP A 77 11.97 -8.68 -0.26
CA TRP A 77 11.78 -7.25 -0.05
C TRP A 77 10.54 -6.83 -0.82
N TRP A 78 9.82 -5.88 -0.28
CA TRP A 78 8.56 -5.42 -0.85
C TRP A 78 8.60 -3.94 -1.07
N ARG A 79 7.92 -3.47 -2.10
CA ARG A 79 7.85 -2.05 -2.38
C ARG A 79 6.45 -1.70 -2.85
N ARG A 80 6.11 -0.42 -2.79
CA ARG A 80 4.82 0.01 -3.27
C ARG A 80 4.86 0.02 -4.79
N VAL A 81 3.69 -0.28 -5.39
CA VAL A 81 3.57 -0.22 -6.84
C VAL A 81 3.51 1.26 -7.23
N ASP A 82 4.30 1.64 -8.23
CA ASP A 82 4.42 3.04 -8.62
C ASP A 82 3.08 3.69 -8.94
N SER A 83 2.26 3.02 -9.71
CA SER A 83 0.98 3.61 -10.07
C SER A 83 0.11 3.81 -8.84
N PHE A 84 0.17 2.88 -7.89
CA PHE A 84 -0.58 3.04 -6.67
C PHE A 84 0.00 4.17 -5.83
N THR A 85 1.30 4.36 -5.87
CA THR A 85 1.94 5.44 -5.14
C THR A 85 1.40 6.77 -5.61
N LEU A 86 1.23 6.95 -6.90
CA LEU A 86 0.69 8.18 -7.42
C LEU A 86 -0.74 8.37 -6.96
N ILE A 87 -1.53 7.32 -7.01
CA ILE A 87 -2.91 7.41 -6.58
C ILE A 87 -2.99 7.74 -5.12
N SER A 88 -2.19 7.07 -4.30
CA SER A 88 -2.27 7.29 -2.86
C SER A 88 -1.75 8.65 -2.45
N ARG A 89 -0.89 9.26 -3.28
CA ARG A 89 -0.46 10.59 -2.98
C ARG A 89 -1.57 11.56 -3.27
N ALA A 90 -2.26 11.37 -4.40
CA ALA A 90 -3.32 12.27 -4.78
C ALA A 90 -4.51 12.16 -3.87
N MET A 91 -4.89 10.95 -3.53
CA MET A 91 -6.10 10.77 -2.77
C MET A 91 -6.07 11.38 -1.38
N PRO A 92 -5.00 11.15 -0.61
CA PRO A 92 -4.97 11.77 0.71
C PRO A 92 -5.01 13.29 0.63
N ALA A 93 -4.33 13.84 -0.34
CA ALA A 93 -4.33 15.29 -0.48
C ALA A 93 -5.72 15.78 -0.84
N GLU A 94 -6.39 15.05 -1.72
CA GLU A 94 -7.72 15.43 -2.10
C GLU A 94 -8.69 15.30 -0.95
N LEU A 95 -8.54 14.26 -0.17
CA LEU A 95 -9.40 14.08 0.97
C LEU A 95 -9.18 15.18 1.99
N ASP A 96 -7.94 15.53 2.22
CA ASP A 96 -7.64 16.59 3.15
C ASP A 96 -8.23 17.90 2.68
N GLU A 97 -8.11 18.17 1.41
CA GLU A 97 -8.67 19.36 0.87
C GLU A 97 -10.18 19.34 0.97
N ALA A 98 -10.78 18.23 0.67
CA ALA A 98 -12.20 18.11 0.74
C ALA A 98 -12.67 18.31 2.17
N GLU A 99 -11.96 17.75 3.11
CA GLU A 99 -12.30 17.93 4.49
C GLU A 99 -12.16 19.37 4.88
N ALA A 100 -11.07 19.97 4.51
CA ALA A 100 -10.85 21.36 4.84
C ALA A 100 -11.91 22.22 4.22
N ALA A 101 -12.26 21.93 3.00
CA ALA A 101 -13.27 22.71 2.32
C ALA A 101 -14.63 22.53 2.94
N SER A 102 -14.90 21.35 3.42
CA SER A 102 -16.19 21.12 4.00
C SER A 102 -16.24 21.58 5.42
N LEU A 103 -15.13 21.81 6.00
CA LEU A 103 -15.09 22.32 7.35
C LEU A 103 -15.30 23.81 7.35
#